data_59d0963dd984885fd3d0a5119d07b81e
#
_entry.id   59d0963dd984885fd3d0a5119d07b81e
#
_cell.length_a   1.000
_cell.length_b   1.000
_cell.length_c   1.000
_cell.angle_alpha   90.00
_cell.angle_beta   90.00
_cell.angle_gamma   90.00
#
_symmetry.space_group_name_H-M   'P 1'
#
loop_
_entity.id
_entity.type
_entity.pdbx_description
1 polymer ?
#
loop_
_entity_poly.entity_id
_entity_poly.type
_entity_poly.pdbx_seq_one_letter_code
_entity_poly.pdbx_strand_id
1 'polypeptide(L)'
;MKLKSLALSAALAAAVAAPAHAQVEIQWWHSMGGALGEWVNDLAKDFNASQSTYRVVPTFKGSYDESMTAAIAAFRAGNAPHILQVFEVGTATMMASRNAIVPVGEVMKKAGVTFDPNAYVPAVAGYYTAPNGQMLSFPFNSSTTVFHYNKDAFRAAGLDPNSPPKTWPEVALAAAKLKASGHKCPFTTSWVSWTQLESFSAWHNTEFATKGNGMRGIDARLTFNSPLHVRHIENLGNMAKQGLFVYKGRGNAADATFVSGECAMTTGSSALYGNIKRNAKFESGISTLPYYPDVPGAPQNTVIGGASLWVMAGKKDNEYKGVAQFFAHLSKPEEAAKSHQRTGYLPLTKASYELTEKSGFYKQNPGTDVSVEQMIRKTTDKSRGIRLGNFVQIRTINDEELEQVWAGRKTAKQALDDAVRRGNEQLERFQRANSGRS
;
A
#
# COMPACT_ATOMS: atom_id res chain seq x y z
N MET A 1 78.17 49.88 7.63
CA MET A 1 76.99 49.44 6.90
C MET A 1 76.40 48.25 7.68
N LYS A 2 75.21 48.39 8.33
CA LYS A 2 74.58 47.38 9.18
C LYS A 2 73.50 46.69 8.38
N LEU A 3 73.62 45.36 8.14
CA LEU A 3 72.57 44.53 7.62
C LEU A 3 71.59 44.21 8.77
N LYS A 4 70.31 44.52 8.56
CA LYS A 4 69.21 44.11 9.44
C LYS A 4 68.64 42.84 8.86
N SER A 5 68.71 41.76 9.63
CA SER A 5 68.04 40.49 9.34
C SER A 5 66.57 40.61 9.75
N LEU A 6 65.63 40.39 8.80
CA LEU A 6 64.22 40.20 9.06
C LEU A 6 63.96 38.67 9.28
N ALA A 7 63.55 38.29 10.49
CA ALA A 7 63.07 36.96 10.79
C ALA A 7 61.56 36.91 10.46
N LEU A 8 61.19 36.09 9.46
CA LEU A 8 59.84 35.84 9.06
C LEU A 8 59.30 34.62 9.87
N SER A 9 58.47 34.89 10.87
CA SER A 9 57.82 33.84 11.67
C SER A 9 56.65 33.28 10.87
N ALA A 10 56.80 32.06 10.30
CA ALA A 10 55.72 31.30 9.72
C ALA A 10 54.95 30.57 10.83
N ALA A 11 53.77 31.07 11.19
CA ALA A 11 52.81 30.37 12.04
C ALA A 11 52.13 29.28 11.22
N LEU A 12 52.51 28.00 11.43
CA LEU A 12 51.82 26.85 10.89
C LEU A 12 50.51 26.67 11.70
N ALA A 13 49.40 27.08 11.12
CA ALA A 13 48.09 26.71 11.61
C ALA A 13 47.85 25.21 11.30
N ALA A 14 48.08 24.33 12.26
CA ALA A 14 47.69 22.94 12.20
C ALA A 14 46.17 22.88 12.26
N ALA A 15 45.51 22.77 11.13
CA ALA A 15 44.11 22.40 11.02
C ALA A 15 43.98 20.95 11.55
N VAL A 16 43.51 20.80 12.76
CA VAL A 16 43.10 19.49 13.33
C VAL A 16 41.91 19.03 12.49
N ALA A 17 42.17 18.23 11.46
CA ALA A 17 41.14 17.50 10.76
C ALA A 17 40.54 16.50 11.77
N ALA A 18 39.38 16.83 12.35
CA ALA A 18 38.60 15.88 13.12
C ALA A 18 38.39 14.66 12.24
N PRO A 19 38.60 13.42 12.73
CA PRO A 19 38.33 12.24 11.94
C PRO A 19 36.85 12.28 11.53
N ALA A 20 36.61 12.34 10.22
CA ALA A 20 35.29 12.17 9.68
C ALA A 20 34.87 10.73 10.03
N HIS A 21 34.11 10.54 11.11
CA HIS A 21 33.52 9.26 11.40
C HIS A 21 32.63 8.88 10.21
N ALA A 22 32.95 7.75 9.57
CA ALA A 22 32.11 7.23 8.49
C ALA A 22 30.68 7.04 9.02
N GLN A 23 29.72 7.61 8.31
CA GLN A 23 28.29 7.47 8.66
C GLN A 23 27.93 6.01 8.70
N VAL A 24 27.08 5.62 9.67
CA VAL A 24 26.49 4.27 9.74
C VAL A 24 25.44 4.16 8.65
N GLU A 25 25.67 3.26 7.71
CA GLU A 25 24.77 3.07 6.57
C GLU A 25 23.61 2.16 6.95
N ILE A 26 22.39 2.57 6.60
CA ILE A 26 21.13 1.86 6.83
C ILE A 26 20.51 1.53 5.48
N GLN A 27 20.57 0.27 5.08
CA GLN A 27 19.97 -0.24 3.84
C GLN A 27 18.45 -0.36 3.97
N TRP A 28 17.73 0.28 3.08
CA TRP A 28 16.27 0.23 3.00
C TRP A 28 15.83 -0.31 1.63
N TRP A 29 15.27 -1.52 1.61
CA TRP A 29 14.72 -2.10 0.39
C TRP A 29 13.24 -1.77 0.25
N HIS A 30 12.85 -1.29 -0.93
CA HIS A 30 11.49 -0.84 -1.22
C HIS A 30 11.04 -1.21 -2.64
N SER A 31 9.73 -1.11 -2.88
CA SER A 31 9.07 -1.43 -4.16
C SER A 31 8.35 -0.23 -4.78
N MET A 32 8.74 0.99 -4.40
CA MET A 32 8.13 2.22 -4.90
C MET A 32 8.81 2.66 -6.19
N GLY A 33 8.04 2.74 -7.28
CA GLY A 33 8.50 3.23 -8.58
C GLY A 33 7.89 4.60 -8.94
N GLY A 34 8.39 5.23 -9.99
CA GLY A 34 7.87 6.50 -10.50
C GLY A 34 7.81 7.60 -9.43
N ALA A 35 6.71 8.33 -9.36
CA ALA A 35 6.51 9.41 -8.40
C ALA A 35 6.63 8.97 -6.93
N LEU A 36 6.23 7.72 -6.62
CA LEU A 36 6.37 7.15 -5.27
C LEU A 36 7.83 6.79 -4.96
N GLY A 37 8.62 6.37 -5.96
CA GLY A 37 10.05 6.14 -5.80
C GLY A 37 10.81 7.43 -5.50
N GLU A 38 10.46 8.52 -6.16
CA GLU A 38 11.02 9.84 -5.86
C GLU A 38 10.66 10.30 -4.44
N TRP A 39 9.42 10.09 -4.00
CA TRP A 39 9.02 10.38 -2.63
C TRP A 39 9.87 9.60 -1.62
N VAL A 40 10.10 8.31 -1.81
CA VAL A 40 10.98 7.48 -0.96
C VAL A 40 12.40 8.02 -0.92
N ASN A 41 12.96 8.38 -2.08
CA ASN A 41 14.30 8.96 -2.16
C ASN A 41 14.39 10.29 -1.43
N ASP A 42 13.36 11.14 -1.52
CA ASP A 42 13.32 12.43 -0.83
C ASP A 42 13.23 12.24 0.69
N LEU A 43 12.43 11.30 1.19
CA LEU A 43 12.38 10.97 2.63
C LEU A 43 13.77 10.58 3.18
N ALA A 44 14.51 9.73 2.46
CA ALA A 44 15.85 9.36 2.85
C ALA A 44 16.83 10.55 2.77
N LYS A 45 16.73 11.37 1.73
CA LYS A 45 17.55 12.58 1.53
C LYS A 45 17.32 13.59 2.66
N ASP A 46 16.06 13.85 3.03
CA ASP A 46 15.72 14.81 4.08
C ASP A 46 16.22 14.33 5.45
N PHE A 47 16.07 13.04 5.78
CA PHE A 47 16.67 12.47 6.96
C PHE A 47 18.19 12.58 6.95
N ASN A 48 18.85 12.20 5.85
CA ASN A 48 20.30 12.24 5.72
C ASN A 48 20.86 13.68 5.85
N ALA A 49 20.11 14.67 5.39
CA ALA A 49 20.49 16.07 5.53
C ALA A 49 20.28 16.63 6.95
N SER A 50 19.41 16.02 7.76
CA SER A 50 19.03 16.50 9.09
C SER A 50 20.04 16.13 10.19
N GLN A 51 20.99 15.23 9.92
CA GLN A 51 21.99 14.75 10.88
C GLN A 51 23.21 14.16 10.13
N SER A 52 24.30 13.87 10.83
CA SER A 52 25.59 13.42 10.23
C SER A 52 26.03 12.01 10.67
N THR A 53 25.27 11.33 11.53
CA THR A 53 25.68 10.04 12.12
C THR A 53 25.25 8.85 11.26
N TYR A 54 24.06 8.93 10.66
CA TYR A 54 23.44 7.83 9.90
C TYR A 54 23.20 8.24 8.46
N ARG A 55 23.24 7.25 7.57
CA ARG A 55 22.89 7.43 6.15
C ARG A 55 21.93 6.34 5.72
N VAL A 56 20.68 6.70 5.46
CA VAL A 56 19.69 5.80 4.87
C VAL A 56 19.91 5.71 3.37
N VAL A 57 20.02 4.49 2.85
CA VAL A 57 20.22 4.18 1.43
C VAL A 57 19.02 3.39 0.93
N PRO A 58 18.03 4.06 0.30
CA PRO A 58 16.90 3.37 -0.31
C PRO A 58 17.35 2.63 -1.57
N THR A 59 16.88 1.40 -1.74
CA THR A 59 17.16 0.56 -2.91
C THR A 59 15.86 -0.02 -3.44
N PHE A 60 15.51 0.35 -4.66
CA PHE A 60 14.38 -0.23 -5.38
C PHE A 60 14.65 -1.69 -5.73
N LYS A 61 13.71 -2.59 -5.42
CA LYS A 61 13.83 -4.05 -5.59
C LYS A 61 12.74 -4.65 -6.49
N GLY A 62 12.20 -3.85 -7.40
CA GLY A 62 11.12 -4.29 -8.30
C GLY A 62 9.75 -4.27 -7.60
N SER A 63 8.86 -5.14 -8.03
CA SER A 63 7.55 -5.30 -7.40
C SER A 63 7.65 -5.78 -5.95
N TYR A 64 6.54 -5.71 -5.22
CA TYR A 64 6.50 -6.22 -3.85
C TYR A 64 6.86 -7.71 -3.75
N ASP A 65 6.41 -8.51 -4.72
CA ASP A 65 6.68 -9.97 -4.79
C ASP A 65 8.16 -10.25 -5.05
N GLU A 66 8.76 -9.51 -5.99
CA GLU A 66 10.19 -9.59 -6.31
C GLU A 66 11.04 -9.18 -5.11
N SER A 67 10.70 -8.06 -4.46
CA SER A 67 11.38 -7.56 -3.27
C SER A 67 11.32 -8.56 -2.12
N MET A 68 10.15 -9.15 -1.85
CA MET A 68 9.96 -10.14 -0.80
C MET A 68 10.74 -11.43 -1.07
N THR A 69 10.74 -11.89 -2.32
CA THR A 69 11.52 -13.07 -2.76
C THR A 69 13.03 -12.82 -2.59
N ALA A 70 13.51 -11.66 -3.03
CA ALA A 70 14.90 -11.26 -2.87
C ALA A 70 15.31 -11.15 -1.40
N ALA A 71 14.42 -10.62 -0.54
CA ALA A 71 14.68 -10.49 0.90
C ALA A 71 14.79 -11.86 1.60
N ILE A 72 13.96 -12.83 1.24
CA ILE A 72 14.04 -14.21 1.76
C ILE A 72 15.40 -14.84 1.39
N ALA A 73 15.85 -14.69 0.15
CA ALA A 73 17.14 -15.20 -0.31
C ALA A 73 18.30 -14.50 0.43
N ALA A 74 18.25 -13.19 0.55
CA ALA A 74 19.27 -12.39 1.24
C ALA A 74 19.34 -12.70 2.73
N PHE A 75 18.21 -12.93 3.40
CA PHE A 75 18.17 -13.32 4.80
C PHE A 75 18.88 -14.67 5.02
N ARG A 76 18.60 -15.66 4.17
CA ARG A 76 19.27 -16.98 4.22
C ARG A 76 20.78 -16.88 3.98
N ALA A 77 21.21 -15.93 3.17
CA ALA A 77 22.62 -15.66 2.89
C ALA A 77 23.31 -14.74 3.93
N GLY A 78 22.61 -14.28 4.96
CA GLY A 78 23.14 -13.35 5.97
C GLY A 78 23.27 -11.89 5.49
N ASN A 79 22.68 -11.54 4.33
CA ASN A 79 22.83 -10.24 3.67
C ASN A 79 21.50 -9.46 3.59
N ALA A 80 20.56 -9.71 4.52
CA ALA A 80 19.30 -8.99 4.56
C ALA A 80 19.54 -7.47 4.75
N PRO A 81 18.65 -6.57 4.22
CA PRO A 81 18.71 -5.14 4.51
C PRO A 81 18.45 -4.86 5.99
N HIS A 82 18.57 -3.61 6.43
CA HIS A 82 18.16 -3.20 7.78
C HIS A 82 16.64 -3.02 7.84
N ILE A 83 16.07 -2.42 6.78
CA ILE A 83 14.65 -2.13 6.63
C ILE A 83 14.14 -2.78 5.35
N LEU A 84 13.07 -3.55 5.46
CA LEU A 84 12.36 -4.15 4.34
C LEU A 84 10.93 -3.61 4.29
N GLN A 85 10.55 -3.01 3.16
CA GLN A 85 9.16 -2.68 2.89
C GLN A 85 8.41 -3.94 2.44
N VAL A 86 7.37 -4.31 3.18
CA VAL A 86 6.52 -5.48 2.86
C VAL A 86 5.08 -5.03 2.75
N PHE A 87 4.44 -5.38 1.63
CA PHE A 87 3.03 -5.08 1.42
C PHE A 87 2.12 -5.90 2.35
N GLU A 88 0.88 -5.48 2.51
CA GLU A 88 -0.03 -5.98 3.54
C GLU A 88 -0.24 -7.49 3.48
N VAL A 89 -0.27 -8.09 2.29
CA VAL A 89 -0.44 -9.56 2.14
C VAL A 89 0.76 -10.37 2.60
N GLY A 90 1.92 -9.74 2.74
CA GLY A 90 3.12 -10.37 3.31
C GLY A 90 3.11 -10.43 4.84
N THR A 91 2.20 -9.70 5.50
CA THR A 91 2.23 -9.50 6.95
C THR A 91 2.18 -10.81 7.75
N ALA A 92 1.29 -11.74 7.45
CA ALA A 92 1.19 -13.00 8.18
C ALA A 92 2.46 -13.87 8.02
N THR A 93 3.07 -13.84 6.84
CA THR A 93 4.35 -14.54 6.57
C THR A 93 5.49 -13.92 7.38
N MET A 94 5.57 -12.59 7.45
CA MET A 94 6.56 -11.90 8.28
C MET A 94 6.35 -12.16 9.77
N MET A 95 5.10 -12.14 10.25
CA MET A 95 4.75 -12.49 11.64
C MET A 95 5.16 -13.92 12.02
N ALA A 96 5.07 -14.86 11.10
CA ALA A 96 5.51 -16.24 11.31
C ALA A 96 7.05 -16.38 11.29
N SER A 97 7.78 -15.41 10.74
CA SER A 97 9.23 -15.41 10.57
C SER A 97 9.95 -14.75 11.76
N ARG A 98 9.61 -15.12 12.99
CA ARG A 98 10.04 -14.47 14.24
C ARG A 98 11.56 -14.26 14.37
N ASN A 99 12.36 -15.18 13.86
CA ASN A 99 13.84 -15.09 13.94
C ASN A 99 14.43 -14.16 12.86
N ALA A 100 13.65 -13.72 11.89
CA ALA A 100 14.09 -12.88 10.80
C ALA A 100 13.82 -11.39 11.05
N ILE A 101 13.04 -11.05 12.05
CA ILE A 101 12.58 -9.69 12.33
C ILE A 101 12.85 -9.29 13.78
N VAL A 102 12.95 -7.97 13.99
CA VAL A 102 12.93 -7.37 15.32
C VAL A 102 11.70 -6.47 15.39
N PRO A 103 10.81 -6.65 16.39
CA PRO A 103 9.63 -5.80 16.55
C PRO A 103 9.99 -4.32 16.64
N VAL A 104 9.24 -3.49 15.91
CA VAL A 104 9.53 -2.04 15.84
C VAL A 104 9.58 -1.40 17.22
N GLY A 105 8.65 -1.76 18.12
CA GLY A 105 8.62 -1.22 19.47
C GLY A 105 9.88 -1.53 20.28
N GLU A 106 10.51 -2.70 20.07
CA GLU A 106 11.77 -3.07 20.71
C GLU A 106 12.94 -2.23 20.19
N VAL A 107 13.01 -2.04 18.88
CA VAL A 107 14.05 -1.23 18.22
C VAL A 107 13.98 0.20 18.75
N MET A 108 12.78 0.79 18.78
CA MET A 108 12.56 2.17 19.26
C MET A 108 12.92 2.30 20.74
N LYS A 109 12.45 1.37 21.58
CA LYS A 109 12.75 1.36 23.02
C LYS A 109 14.26 1.25 23.30
N LYS A 110 14.96 0.32 22.65
CA LYS A 110 16.42 0.16 22.82
C LYS A 110 17.21 1.38 22.38
N ALA A 111 16.71 2.13 21.42
CA ALA A 111 17.31 3.37 20.95
C ALA A 111 16.96 4.60 21.80
N GLY A 112 16.09 4.46 22.82
CA GLY A 112 15.60 5.57 23.62
C GLY A 112 14.64 6.51 22.87
N VAL A 113 13.99 6.02 21.82
CA VAL A 113 13.05 6.79 20.99
C VAL A 113 11.63 6.49 21.45
N THR A 114 10.84 7.54 21.70
CA THR A 114 9.42 7.40 22.00
C THR A 114 8.66 6.92 20.78
N PHE A 115 7.88 5.85 20.94
CA PHE A 115 7.03 5.30 19.89
C PHE A 115 5.67 4.93 20.49
N ASP A 116 4.60 5.58 20.02
CA ASP A 116 3.25 5.33 20.50
C ASP A 116 2.41 4.65 19.39
N PRO A 117 2.16 3.33 19.48
CA PRO A 117 1.29 2.63 18.54
C PRO A 117 -0.14 3.18 18.50
N ASN A 118 -0.63 3.81 19.59
CA ASN A 118 -1.99 4.34 19.66
C ASN A 118 -2.15 5.68 18.92
N ALA A 119 -1.05 6.31 18.50
CA ALA A 119 -1.09 7.50 17.65
C ALA A 119 -1.57 7.17 16.22
N TYR A 120 -1.45 5.92 15.80
CA TYR A 120 -1.85 5.48 14.47
C TYR A 120 -3.34 5.20 14.37
N VAL A 121 -3.89 5.34 13.16
CA VAL A 121 -5.27 4.97 12.85
C VAL A 121 -5.51 3.50 13.27
N PRO A 122 -6.56 3.21 14.04
CA PRO A 122 -6.75 1.86 14.63
C PRO A 122 -6.76 0.70 13.63
N ALA A 123 -7.33 0.90 12.44
CA ALA A 123 -7.33 -0.11 11.38
C ALA A 123 -5.91 -0.45 10.89
N VAL A 124 -5.01 0.54 10.84
CA VAL A 124 -3.60 0.35 10.45
C VAL A 124 -2.81 -0.27 11.60
N ALA A 125 -2.91 0.31 12.80
CA ALA A 125 -2.21 -0.21 13.97
C ALA A 125 -2.58 -1.66 14.28
N GLY A 126 -3.88 -1.97 14.31
CA GLY A 126 -4.38 -3.33 14.59
C GLY A 126 -3.96 -4.36 13.55
N TYR A 127 -3.78 -3.94 12.30
CA TYR A 127 -3.34 -4.84 11.23
C TYR A 127 -1.89 -5.35 11.44
N TYR A 128 -0.99 -4.47 11.90
CA TYR A 128 0.43 -4.79 12.10
C TYR A 128 0.78 -5.21 13.53
N THR A 129 -0.23 -5.36 14.39
CA THR A 129 -0.08 -5.78 15.78
C THR A 129 -0.34 -7.28 15.92
N ALA A 130 0.57 -7.97 16.60
CA ALA A 130 0.45 -9.39 16.94
C ALA A 130 -0.64 -9.61 18.01
N PRO A 131 -1.13 -10.86 18.20
CA PRO A 131 -2.15 -11.16 19.21
C PRO A 131 -1.76 -10.79 20.66
N ASN A 132 -0.47 -10.74 20.96
CA ASN A 132 0.05 -10.30 22.26
C ASN A 132 0.07 -8.78 22.46
N GLY A 133 -0.46 -8.00 21.53
CA GLY A 133 -0.50 -6.55 21.56
C GLY A 133 0.76 -5.84 21.09
N GLN A 134 1.79 -6.57 20.66
CA GLN A 134 3.04 -6.01 20.18
C GLN A 134 2.93 -5.60 18.71
N MET A 135 3.16 -4.33 18.37
CA MET A 135 3.30 -3.88 17.00
C MET A 135 4.65 -4.36 16.44
N LEU A 136 4.62 -5.10 15.33
CA LEU A 136 5.79 -5.78 14.77
C LEU A 136 6.50 -4.96 13.68
N SER A 137 5.78 -4.17 12.92
CA SER A 137 6.32 -3.34 11.85
C SER A 137 5.91 -1.89 11.98
N PHE A 138 6.67 -1.00 11.38
CA PHE A 138 6.39 0.43 11.32
C PHE A 138 5.38 0.72 10.22
N PRO A 139 4.17 1.26 10.51
CA PRO A 139 3.22 1.67 9.49
C PRO A 139 3.83 2.74 8.59
N PHE A 140 3.77 2.58 7.28
CA PHE A 140 4.47 3.47 6.37
C PHE A 140 3.58 4.04 5.26
N ASN A 141 3.10 3.20 4.35
CA ASN A 141 2.34 3.65 3.19
C ASN A 141 1.05 2.83 3.04
N SER A 142 0.09 3.09 3.90
CA SER A 142 -1.23 2.48 3.77
C SER A 142 -2.11 3.27 2.82
N SER A 143 -2.86 2.56 1.98
CA SER A 143 -3.85 3.12 1.06
C SER A 143 -5.19 2.41 1.24
N THR A 144 -6.21 2.92 0.57
CA THR A 144 -7.47 2.21 0.36
C THR A 144 -7.81 2.21 -1.12
N THR A 145 -8.67 1.30 -1.53
CA THR A 145 -9.21 1.30 -2.88
C THR A 145 -10.22 2.43 -3.05
N VAL A 146 -10.10 3.18 -4.14
CA VAL A 146 -11.03 4.27 -4.51
C VAL A 146 -11.40 4.16 -5.99
N PHE A 147 -12.37 4.95 -6.41
CA PHE A 147 -12.77 5.09 -7.80
C PHE A 147 -12.22 6.40 -8.36
N HIS A 148 -11.35 6.31 -9.38
CA HIS A 148 -10.84 7.46 -10.13
C HIS A 148 -11.55 7.58 -11.47
N TYR A 149 -11.81 8.81 -11.91
CA TYR A 149 -12.45 9.05 -13.20
C TYR A 149 -11.94 10.32 -13.89
N ASN A 150 -11.95 10.29 -15.21
CA ASN A 150 -11.56 11.38 -16.08
C ASN A 150 -12.79 12.28 -16.34
N LYS A 151 -12.79 13.46 -15.75
CA LYS A 151 -13.91 14.43 -15.87
C LYS A 151 -14.05 14.97 -17.30
N ASP A 152 -12.96 15.10 -18.05
CA ASP A 152 -13.02 15.58 -19.42
C ASP A 152 -13.66 14.52 -20.33
N ALA A 153 -13.34 13.23 -20.13
CA ALA A 153 -14.01 12.14 -20.80
C ALA A 153 -15.50 12.06 -20.45
N PHE A 154 -15.86 12.34 -19.18
CA PHE A 154 -17.27 12.41 -18.77
C PHE A 154 -18.01 13.50 -19.52
N ARG A 155 -17.48 14.72 -19.58
CA ARG A 155 -18.07 15.84 -20.34
C ARG A 155 -18.26 15.47 -21.81
N ALA A 156 -17.24 14.88 -22.44
CA ALA A 156 -17.30 14.43 -23.84
C ALA A 156 -18.37 13.37 -24.09
N ALA A 157 -18.65 12.51 -23.09
CA ALA A 157 -19.68 11.48 -23.16
C ALA A 157 -21.09 11.95 -22.70
N GLY A 158 -21.26 13.22 -22.40
CA GLY A 158 -22.53 13.77 -21.87
C GLY A 158 -22.87 13.27 -20.46
N LEU A 159 -21.85 12.94 -19.67
CA LEU A 159 -21.95 12.60 -18.25
C LEU A 159 -21.62 13.83 -17.40
N ASP A 160 -22.28 13.95 -16.23
CA ASP A 160 -21.95 15.00 -15.28
C ASP A 160 -20.59 14.71 -14.61
N PRO A 161 -19.56 15.59 -14.80
CA PRO A 161 -18.25 15.39 -14.22
C PRO A 161 -18.22 15.55 -12.68
N ASN A 162 -19.27 16.07 -12.07
CA ASN A 162 -19.38 16.26 -10.63
C ASN A 162 -20.28 15.22 -9.94
N SER A 163 -20.85 14.30 -10.72
CA SER A 163 -21.71 13.23 -10.24
C SER A 163 -21.18 11.86 -10.71
N PRO A 164 -20.06 11.39 -10.13
CA PRO A 164 -19.49 10.10 -10.50
C PRO A 164 -20.41 8.94 -10.08
N PRO A 165 -20.38 7.81 -10.81
CA PRO A 165 -21.15 6.62 -10.45
C PRO A 165 -20.80 6.13 -9.05
N LYS A 166 -21.82 5.78 -8.27
CA LYS A 166 -21.70 5.25 -6.90
C LYS A 166 -22.04 3.77 -6.81
N THR A 167 -22.74 3.24 -7.79
CA THR A 167 -23.18 1.84 -7.82
C THR A 167 -22.64 1.13 -9.05
N TRP A 168 -22.52 -0.20 -8.97
CA TRP A 168 -22.07 -0.99 -10.11
C TRP A 168 -22.98 -0.88 -11.33
N PRO A 169 -24.31 -0.82 -11.20
CA PRO A 169 -25.19 -0.49 -12.33
C PRO A 169 -24.87 0.87 -12.98
N GLU A 170 -24.61 1.90 -12.18
CA GLU A 170 -24.24 3.23 -12.70
C GLU A 170 -22.87 3.20 -13.40
N VAL A 171 -21.90 2.42 -12.90
CA VAL A 171 -20.60 2.23 -13.58
C VAL A 171 -20.80 1.62 -14.97
N ALA A 172 -21.66 0.60 -15.09
CA ALA A 172 -21.95 -0.03 -16.38
C ALA A 172 -22.60 0.95 -17.36
N LEU A 173 -23.55 1.78 -16.87
CA LEU A 173 -24.19 2.82 -17.69
C LEU A 173 -23.21 3.90 -18.13
N ALA A 174 -22.36 4.39 -17.22
CA ALA A 174 -21.30 5.35 -17.55
C ALA A 174 -20.32 4.78 -18.56
N ALA A 175 -19.88 3.54 -18.38
CA ALA A 175 -18.99 2.84 -19.31
C ALA A 175 -19.63 2.70 -20.71
N ALA A 176 -20.90 2.40 -20.79
CA ALA A 176 -21.62 2.33 -22.08
C ALA A 176 -21.64 3.69 -22.80
N LYS A 177 -21.90 4.80 -22.09
CA LYS A 177 -21.86 6.15 -22.67
C LYS A 177 -20.45 6.55 -23.11
N LEU A 178 -19.42 6.25 -22.30
CA LEU A 178 -18.03 6.49 -22.65
C LEU A 178 -17.62 5.71 -23.89
N LYS A 179 -18.03 4.45 -24.02
CA LYS A 179 -17.81 3.66 -25.21
C LYS A 179 -18.49 4.25 -26.44
N ALA A 180 -19.75 4.67 -26.30
CA ALA A 180 -20.51 5.31 -27.37
C ALA A 180 -19.90 6.62 -27.85
N SER A 181 -19.20 7.36 -26.96
CA SER A 181 -18.46 8.56 -27.29
C SER A 181 -17.07 8.31 -27.90
N GLY A 182 -16.69 7.03 -28.10
CA GLY A 182 -15.44 6.62 -28.77
C GLY A 182 -14.32 6.20 -27.81
N HIS A 183 -14.55 6.16 -26.49
CA HIS A 183 -13.55 5.68 -25.56
C HIS A 183 -13.32 4.18 -25.68
N LYS A 184 -12.06 3.78 -25.98
CA LYS A 184 -11.70 2.36 -26.18
C LYS A 184 -11.53 1.59 -24.86
N CYS A 185 -11.26 2.29 -23.76
CA CYS A 185 -11.16 1.74 -22.42
C CYS A 185 -12.05 2.55 -21.46
N PRO A 186 -13.38 2.27 -21.41
CA PRO A 186 -14.28 2.99 -20.53
C PRO A 186 -13.96 2.80 -19.05
N PHE A 187 -13.70 1.54 -18.65
CA PHE A 187 -13.39 1.17 -17.26
C PHE A 187 -12.29 0.12 -17.21
N THR A 188 -11.40 0.26 -16.24
CA THR A 188 -10.36 -0.72 -15.89
C THR A 188 -10.23 -0.85 -14.37
N THR A 189 -9.31 -1.70 -13.89
CA THR A 189 -9.00 -1.88 -12.47
C THR A 189 -7.53 -2.21 -12.29
N SER A 190 -6.90 -1.66 -11.26
CA SER A 190 -5.59 -2.08 -10.77
C SER A 190 -5.74 -3.02 -9.59
N TRP A 191 -4.73 -3.86 -9.32
CA TRP A 191 -4.70 -4.73 -8.15
C TRP A 191 -5.99 -5.57 -8.04
N VAL A 192 -6.33 -6.29 -9.09
CA VAL A 192 -7.68 -6.85 -9.30
C VAL A 192 -8.18 -7.71 -8.13
N SER A 193 -7.33 -8.56 -7.53
CA SER A 193 -7.70 -9.32 -6.34
C SER A 193 -8.05 -8.40 -5.17
N TRP A 194 -7.17 -7.43 -4.86
CA TRP A 194 -7.38 -6.49 -3.76
C TRP A 194 -8.62 -5.62 -3.95
N THR A 195 -8.86 -5.16 -5.17
CA THR A 195 -9.96 -4.24 -5.48
C THR A 195 -11.30 -4.97 -5.63
N GLN A 196 -11.33 -6.07 -6.42
CA GLN A 196 -12.57 -6.71 -6.87
C GLN A 196 -12.99 -7.91 -6.01
N LEU A 197 -12.12 -8.41 -5.13
CA LEU A 197 -12.45 -9.48 -4.19
C LEU A 197 -12.31 -9.04 -2.73
N GLU A 198 -11.16 -8.55 -2.33
CA GLU A 198 -10.84 -8.27 -0.92
C GLU A 198 -11.57 -7.01 -0.41
N SER A 199 -11.36 -5.86 -1.07
CA SER A 199 -12.06 -4.61 -0.76
C SER A 199 -13.55 -4.70 -1.07
N PHE A 200 -13.93 -5.42 -2.14
CA PHE A 200 -15.31 -5.71 -2.46
C PHE A 200 -16.00 -6.45 -1.31
N SER A 201 -15.36 -7.48 -0.74
CA SER A 201 -15.90 -8.24 0.39
C SER A 201 -16.15 -7.33 1.60
N ALA A 202 -15.16 -6.53 1.97
CA ALA A 202 -15.29 -5.61 3.10
C ALA A 202 -16.36 -4.55 2.86
N TRP A 203 -16.37 -3.94 1.66
CA TRP A 203 -17.31 -2.89 1.26
C TRP A 203 -18.77 -3.35 1.26
N HIS A 204 -19.01 -4.63 0.97
CA HIS A 204 -20.31 -5.27 1.01
C HIS A 204 -20.59 -6.05 2.30
N ASN A 205 -19.73 -5.89 3.32
CA ASN A 205 -19.83 -6.60 4.60
C ASN A 205 -20.04 -8.12 4.45
N THR A 206 -19.33 -8.72 3.49
CA THR A 206 -19.33 -10.17 3.26
C THR A 206 -17.95 -10.75 3.60
N GLU A 207 -17.92 -12.04 3.94
CA GLU A 207 -16.71 -12.72 4.39
C GLU A 207 -15.80 -13.06 3.20
N PHE A 208 -14.52 -12.71 3.29
CA PHE A 208 -13.50 -13.16 2.35
C PHE A 208 -12.87 -14.49 2.79
N ALA A 209 -12.66 -14.63 4.11
CA ALA A 209 -12.15 -15.84 4.72
C ALA A 209 -12.70 -15.99 6.16
N THR A 210 -12.83 -17.22 6.64
CA THR A 210 -13.24 -17.52 8.01
C THR A 210 -12.28 -16.92 9.07
N LYS A 211 -12.62 -17.06 10.36
CA LYS A 211 -11.81 -16.55 11.49
C LYS A 211 -11.59 -15.03 11.43
N GLY A 212 -12.60 -14.26 10.97
CA GLY A 212 -12.48 -12.83 10.79
C GLY A 212 -11.38 -12.49 9.78
N ASN A 213 -11.43 -13.11 8.61
CA ASN A 213 -10.46 -12.98 7.54
C ASN A 213 -9.02 -13.33 8.00
N GLY A 214 -8.86 -14.37 8.81
CA GLY A 214 -7.56 -14.82 9.32
C GLY A 214 -7.00 -14.03 10.49
N MET A 215 -7.68 -12.96 10.94
CA MET A 215 -7.21 -12.15 12.08
C MET A 215 -7.23 -12.92 13.41
N ARG A 216 -8.04 -13.99 13.53
CA ARG A 216 -8.22 -14.80 14.74
C ARG A 216 -7.59 -16.19 14.71
N GLY A 217 -6.86 -16.54 13.63
CA GLY A 217 -6.18 -17.83 13.59
C GLY A 217 -5.67 -18.22 12.21
N ILE A 218 -4.62 -19.01 12.20
CA ILE A 218 -3.97 -19.51 10.97
C ILE A 218 -4.73 -20.68 10.31
N ASP A 219 -5.79 -21.14 10.94
CA ASP A 219 -6.71 -22.18 10.44
C ASP A 219 -7.89 -21.60 9.63
N ALA A 220 -7.77 -20.35 9.20
CA ALA A 220 -8.74 -19.70 8.32
C ALA A 220 -8.87 -20.41 6.97
N ARG A 221 -10.06 -20.30 6.36
CA ARG A 221 -10.36 -20.82 5.02
C ARG A 221 -11.06 -19.75 4.19
N LEU A 222 -10.73 -19.69 2.91
CA LEU A 222 -11.32 -18.77 1.94
C LEU A 222 -12.78 -19.10 1.67
N THR A 223 -13.60 -18.06 1.50
CA THR A 223 -15.05 -18.16 1.31
C THR A 223 -15.59 -17.22 0.22
N PHE A 224 -14.70 -16.58 -0.56
CA PHE A 224 -15.06 -15.54 -1.55
C PHE A 224 -15.64 -16.12 -2.87
N ASN A 225 -16.23 -17.30 -2.82
CA ASN A 225 -17.04 -17.90 -3.90
C ASN A 225 -18.55 -17.90 -3.58
N SER A 226 -18.99 -17.00 -2.70
CA SER A 226 -20.41 -16.81 -2.36
C SER A 226 -21.22 -16.30 -3.56
N PRO A 227 -22.55 -16.41 -3.55
CA PRO A 227 -23.39 -15.89 -4.63
C PRO A 227 -23.14 -14.42 -4.97
N LEU A 228 -22.82 -13.59 -3.96
CA LEU A 228 -22.51 -12.16 -4.18
C LEU A 228 -21.20 -11.97 -4.93
N HIS A 229 -20.15 -12.71 -4.58
CA HIS A 229 -18.88 -12.67 -5.29
C HIS A 229 -19.02 -13.16 -6.74
N VAL A 230 -19.76 -14.26 -6.93
CA VAL A 230 -20.04 -14.81 -8.27
C VAL A 230 -20.78 -13.77 -9.12
N ARG A 231 -21.85 -13.15 -8.58
CA ARG A 231 -22.59 -12.06 -9.24
C ARG A 231 -21.65 -10.92 -9.67
N HIS A 232 -20.75 -10.52 -8.79
CA HIS A 232 -19.83 -9.40 -9.08
C HIS A 232 -18.86 -9.73 -10.21
N ILE A 233 -18.20 -10.87 -10.13
CA ILE A 233 -17.23 -11.28 -11.14
C ILE A 233 -17.91 -11.59 -12.48
N GLU A 234 -19.14 -12.13 -12.45
CA GLU A 234 -19.97 -12.32 -13.65
C GLU A 234 -20.33 -10.98 -14.29
N ASN A 235 -20.72 -9.97 -13.48
CA ASN A 235 -20.97 -8.61 -13.97
C ASN A 235 -19.75 -8.04 -14.70
N LEU A 236 -18.55 -8.11 -14.10
CA LEU A 236 -17.31 -7.64 -14.72
C LEU A 236 -16.97 -8.46 -15.99
N GLY A 237 -17.17 -9.77 -15.97
CA GLY A 237 -17.00 -10.65 -17.13
C GLY A 237 -17.94 -10.28 -18.28
N ASN A 238 -19.19 -9.93 -17.99
CA ASN A 238 -20.14 -9.46 -18.98
C ASN A 238 -19.77 -8.07 -19.51
N MET A 239 -19.29 -7.17 -18.66
CA MET A 239 -18.76 -5.88 -19.09
C MET A 239 -17.52 -6.05 -19.98
N ALA A 240 -16.65 -7.03 -19.69
CA ALA A 240 -15.49 -7.33 -20.52
C ALA A 240 -15.89 -7.80 -21.92
N LYS A 241 -16.85 -8.73 -22.03
CA LYS A 241 -17.41 -9.18 -23.32
C LYS A 241 -18.00 -8.04 -24.14
N GLN A 242 -18.57 -7.03 -23.49
CA GLN A 242 -19.13 -5.85 -24.13
C GLN A 242 -18.09 -4.76 -24.41
N GLY A 243 -16.82 -4.92 -24.01
CA GLY A 243 -15.79 -3.91 -24.12
C GLY A 243 -16.01 -2.68 -23.24
N LEU A 244 -16.77 -2.83 -22.14
CA LEU A 244 -17.02 -1.81 -21.13
C LEU A 244 -15.97 -1.86 -20.02
N PHE A 245 -15.47 -3.03 -19.70
CA PHE A 245 -14.32 -3.29 -18.82
C PHE A 245 -13.16 -3.83 -19.64
N VAL A 246 -11.98 -3.24 -19.51
CA VAL A 246 -10.76 -3.64 -20.21
C VAL A 246 -9.67 -3.94 -19.21
N TYR A 247 -9.37 -5.23 -19.05
CA TYR A 247 -8.28 -5.65 -18.17
C TYR A 247 -6.91 -5.27 -18.75
N LYS A 248 -6.07 -4.63 -17.95
CA LYS A 248 -4.77 -4.08 -18.39
C LYS A 248 -3.56 -4.78 -17.74
N GLY A 249 -3.77 -5.88 -17.03
CA GLY A 249 -2.70 -6.66 -16.42
C GLY A 249 -2.75 -6.67 -14.89
N ARG A 250 -1.83 -7.40 -14.30
CA ARG A 250 -1.75 -7.63 -12.86
C ARG A 250 -1.13 -6.45 -12.12
N GLY A 251 -1.30 -6.43 -10.80
CA GLY A 251 -0.76 -5.39 -9.95
C GLY A 251 -1.22 -4.00 -10.37
N ASN A 252 -0.29 -3.09 -10.50
CA ASN A 252 -0.54 -1.69 -10.87
C ASN A 252 -0.46 -1.41 -12.40
N ALA A 253 -0.49 -2.44 -13.24
CA ALA A 253 -0.32 -2.26 -14.70
C ALA A 253 -1.37 -1.31 -15.32
N ALA A 254 -2.60 -1.28 -14.79
CA ALA A 254 -3.66 -0.41 -15.26
C ALA A 254 -3.45 1.08 -14.91
N ASP A 255 -2.63 1.40 -13.92
CA ASP A 255 -2.45 2.78 -13.43
C ASP A 255 -1.97 3.74 -14.53
N ALA A 256 -0.99 3.29 -15.32
CA ALA A 256 -0.44 4.09 -16.42
C ALA A 256 -1.49 4.38 -17.50
N THR A 257 -2.42 3.45 -17.77
CA THR A 257 -3.47 3.62 -18.78
C THR A 257 -4.54 4.63 -18.37
N PHE A 258 -4.81 4.75 -17.05
CA PHE A 258 -5.65 5.81 -16.53
C PHE A 258 -4.94 7.16 -16.57
N VAL A 259 -3.71 7.24 -16.08
CA VAL A 259 -2.92 8.50 -16.04
C VAL A 259 -2.69 9.08 -17.44
N SER A 260 -2.51 8.24 -18.45
CA SER A 260 -2.41 8.69 -19.85
C SER A 260 -3.73 9.14 -20.47
N GLY A 261 -4.86 8.85 -19.84
CA GLY A 261 -6.20 9.10 -20.38
C GLY A 261 -6.68 8.02 -21.36
N GLU A 262 -5.95 6.92 -21.53
CA GLU A 262 -6.39 5.77 -22.34
C GLU A 262 -7.64 5.14 -21.74
N CYS A 263 -7.70 4.97 -20.41
CA CYS A 263 -8.87 4.50 -19.70
C CYS A 263 -9.56 5.68 -18.98
N ALA A 264 -10.89 5.75 -19.08
CA ALA A 264 -11.68 6.87 -18.54
C ALA A 264 -12.05 6.70 -17.07
N MET A 265 -12.20 5.48 -16.57
CA MET A 265 -12.49 5.15 -15.18
C MET A 265 -11.59 4.01 -14.71
N THR A 266 -11.21 4.04 -13.45
CA THR A 266 -10.48 2.92 -12.81
C THR A 266 -10.81 2.81 -11.33
N THR A 267 -10.84 1.58 -10.83
CA THR A 267 -10.74 1.31 -9.39
C THR A 267 -9.31 0.91 -9.07
N GLY A 268 -8.75 1.48 -8.01
CA GLY A 268 -7.37 1.23 -7.63
C GLY A 268 -6.99 1.92 -6.34
N SER A 269 -5.70 2.04 -6.09
CA SER A 269 -5.17 2.65 -4.88
C SER A 269 -5.45 4.16 -4.83
N SER A 270 -5.77 4.68 -3.63
CA SER A 270 -5.78 6.11 -3.36
C SER A 270 -4.43 6.78 -3.67
N ALA A 271 -3.32 6.03 -3.57
CA ALA A 271 -1.97 6.52 -3.87
C ALA A 271 -1.69 6.75 -5.36
N LEU A 272 -2.60 6.36 -6.25
CA LEU A 272 -2.53 6.74 -7.66
C LEU A 272 -2.64 8.27 -7.84
N TYR A 273 -3.25 8.96 -6.86
CA TYR A 273 -3.39 10.42 -6.85
C TYR A 273 -2.09 11.16 -7.14
N GLY A 274 -0.99 10.78 -6.49
CA GLY A 274 0.31 11.46 -6.71
C GLY A 274 0.79 11.41 -8.16
N ASN A 275 0.58 10.26 -8.82
CA ASN A 275 0.92 10.08 -10.24
C ASN A 275 -0.06 10.83 -11.16
N ILE A 276 -1.35 10.79 -10.87
CA ILE A 276 -2.38 11.54 -11.60
C ILE A 276 -2.06 13.04 -11.54
N LYS A 277 -1.88 13.58 -10.35
CA LYS A 277 -1.60 15.02 -10.15
C LYS A 277 -0.37 15.50 -10.92
N ARG A 278 0.65 14.66 -11.03
CA ARG A 278 1.90 15.00 -11.71
C ARG A 278 1.84 14.85 -13.23
N ASN A 279 1.19 13.82 -13.72
CA ASN A 279 1.37 13.37 -15.12
C ASN A 279 0.09 13.40 -15.96
N ALA A 280 -1.11 13.36 -15.38
CA ALA A 280 -2.34 13.41 -16.14
C ALA A 280 -2.52 14.79 -16.79
N LYS A 281 -3.06 14.79 -18.02
CA LYS A 281 -3.32 15.98 -18.84
C LYS A 281 -4.82 16.32 -18.91
N PHE A 282 -5.60 15.77 -17.99
CA PHE A 282 -7.05 15.95 -17.89
C PHE A 282 -7.44 16.25 -16.44
N GLU A 283 -8.61 16.82 -16.24
CA GLU A 283 -9.19 16.99 -14.92
C GLU A 283 -9.68 15.62 -14.40
N SER A 284 -9.18 15.20 -13.25
CA SER A 284 -9.57 13.95 -12.61
C SER A 284 -10.48 14.17 -11.41
N GLY A 285 -11.29 13.16 -11.09
CA GLY A 285 -12.07 13.09 -9.87
C GLY A 285 -11.81 11.80 -9.11
N ILE A 286 -12.09 11.82 -7.80
CA ILE A 286 -12.01 10.67 -6.91
C ILE A 286 -13.37 10.47 -6.26
N SER A 287 -13.81 9.23 -6.14
CA SER A 287 -15.06 8.83 -5.51
C SER A 287 -14.86 7.56 -4.69
N THR A 288 -15.84 7.25 -3.85
CA THR A 288 -15.88 5.96 -3.14
C THR A 288 -15.95 4.80 -4.13
N LEU A 289 -15.57 3.60 -3.66
CA LEU A 289 -15.82 2.39 -4.44
C LEU A 289 -17.30 2.23 -4.78
N PRO A 290 -17.62 1.73 -5.97
CA PRO A 290 -18.99 1.35 -6.30
C PRO A 290 -19.50 0.19 -5.44
N TYR A 291 -20.80 0.15 -5.19
CA TYR A 291 -21.44 -0.91 -4.44
C TYR A 291 -22.75 -1.37 -5.09
N TYR A 292 -23.29 -2.47 -4.61
CA TYR A 292 -24.63 -2.93 -4.97
C TYR A 292 -25.65 -2.43 -3.92
N PRO A 293 -26.58 -1.55 -4.29
CA PRO A 293 -27.50 -0.92 -3.34
C PRO A 293 -28.54 -1.88 -2.74
N ASP A 294 -28.75 -3.04 -3.37
CA ASP A 294 -29.62 -4.10 -2.90
C ASP A 294 -28.95 -5.06 -1.88
N VAL A 295 -27.66 -4.86 -1.57
CA VAL A 295 -26.94 -5.67 -0.60
C VAL A 295 -27.03 -5.04 0.79
N PRO A 296 -27.68 -5.70 1.77
CA PRO A 296 -27.79 -5.19 3.12
C PRO A 296 -26.43 -4.96 3.78
N GLY A 297 -26.25 -3.79 4.39
CA GLY A 297 -25.00 -3.41 5.06
C GLY A 297 -23.94 -2.79 4.16
N ALA A 298 -24.16 -2.68 2.85
CA ALA A 298 -23.31 -1.97 1.93
C ALA A 298 -23.76 -0.48 1.79
N PRO A 299 -22.82 0.47 1.66
CA PRO A 299 -21.37 0.27 1.79
C PRO A 299 -20.92 0.28 3.26
N GLN A 300 -19.93 -0.58 3.61
CA GLN A 300 -19.37 -0.69 4.96
C GLN A 300 -18.07 0.15 5.10
N ASN A 301 -16.91 -0.46 5.09
CA ASN A 301 -15.60 0.16 4.98
C ASN A 301 -14.71 -0.65 4.04
N THR A 302 -13.62 -0.08 3.57
CA THR A 302 -12.60 -0.80 2.80
C THR A 302 -11.52 -1.37 3.71
N VAL A 303 -10.74 -2.32 3.19
CA VAL A 303 -9.52 -2.81 3.85
C VAL A 303 -8.31 -2.01 3.38
N ILE A 304 -7.30 -1.92 4.25
CA ILE A 304 -6.04 -1.27 3.86
C ILE A 304 -5.32 -2.07 2.79
N GLY A 305 -4.58 -1.36 1.96
CA GLY A 305 -3.50 -1.85 1.13
C GLY A 305 -2.21 -1.13 1.46
N GLY A 306 -1.21 -1.27 0.58
CA GLY A 306 0.09 -0.66 0.78
C GLY A 306 1.00 -1.50 1.64
N ALA A 307 1.89 -0.88 2.43
CA ALA A 307 2.97 -1.59 3.09
C ALA A 307 3.36 -0.99 4.44
N SER A 308 4.09 -1.78 5.21
CA SER A 308 4.81 -1.37 6.41
C SER A 308 6.30 -1.67 6.29
N LEU A 309 7.10 -1.07 7.17
CA LEU A 309 8.55 -1.26 7.22
C LEU A 309 8.90 -2.25 8.34
N TRP A 310 9.57 -3.32 7.95
CA TRP A 310 10.02 -4.39 8.84
C TRP A 310 11.50 -4.24 9.12
N VAL A 311 11.88 -4.32 10.41
CA VAL A 311 13.28 -4.30 10.81
C VAL A 311 13.82 -5.73 10.79
N MET A 312 14.86 -5.95 9.98
CA MET A 312 15.45 -7.27 9.84
C MET A 312 16.43 -7.58 10.99
N ALA A 313 16.41 -8.82 11.44
CA ALA A 313 17.30 -9.31 12.50
C ALA A 313 18.78 -9.41 12.04
N GLY A 314 19.69 -9.55 13.01
CA GLY A 314 21.12 -9.79 12.75
C GLY A 314 21.94 -8.52 12.47
N LYS A 315 21.46 -7.36 12.89
CA LYS A 315 22.16 -6.08 12.75
C LYS A 315 22.82 -5.65 14.08
N LYS A 316 23.77 -4.73 14.00
CA LYS A 316 24.45 -4.17 15.18
C LYS A 316 23.58 -3.15 15.90
N ASP A 317 23.83 -2.95 17.19
CA ASP A 317 23.04 -2.00 18.01
C ASP A 317 23.09 -0.55 17.49
N ASN A 318 24.23 -0.11 16.96
CA ASN A 318 24.34 1.22 16.37
C ASN A 318 23.55 1.35 15.06
N GLU A 319 23.41 0.27 14.28
CA GLU A 319 22.59 0.23 13.07
C GLU A 319 21.11 0.28 13.43
N TYR A 320 20.67 -0.46 14.46
CA TYR A 320 19.31 -0.36 14.99
C TYR A 320 18.96 1.03 15.52
N LYS A 321 19.92 1.73 16.15
CA LYS A 321 19.74 3.14 16.54
C LYS A 321 19.50 4.02 15.31
N GLY A 322 20.20 3.79 14.21
CA GLY A 322 19.98 4.50 12.95
C GLY A 322 18.58 4.24 12.38
N VAL A 323 18.11 2.99 12.38
CA VAL A 323 16.74 2.64 11.99
C VAL A 323 15.71 3.38 12.84
N ALA A 324 15.89 3.37 14.17
CA ALA A 324 14.98 4.07 15.11
C ALA A 324 14.93 5.57 14.88
N GLN A 325 16.08 6.22 14.62
CA GLN A 325 16.14 7.65 14.33
C GLN A 325 15.45 7.99 12.99
N PHE A 326 15.58 7.13 12.00
CA PHE A 326 14.86 7.29 10.73
C PHE A 326 13.35 7.15 10.92
N PHE A 327 12.90 6.15 11.68
CA PHE A 327 11.47 5.98 11.98
C PHE A 327 10.91 7.14 12.81
N ALA A 328 11.70 7.67 13.76
CA ALA A 328 11.33 8.89 14.48
C ALA A 328 11.16 10.10 13.55
N HIS A 329 12.02 10.23 12.54
CA HIS A 329 11.89 11.27 11.53
C HIS A 329 10.61 11.11 10.71
N LEU A 330 10.31 9.89 10.23
CA LEU A 330 9.08 9.60 9.48
C LEU A 330 7.80 9.77 10.32
N SER A 331 7.89 9.61 11.65
CA SER A 331 6.77 9.74 12.59
C SER A 331 6.39 11.19 12.90
N LYS A 332 7.19 12.17 12.50
CA LYS A 332 6.84 13.58 12.72
C LYS A 332 5.53 13.90 12.02
N PRO A 333 4.54 14.51 12.71
CA PRO A 333 3.24 14.79 12.12
C PRO A 333 3.32 15.58 10.80
N GLU A 334 4.27 16.50 10.70
CA GLU A 334 4.49 17.32 9.50
C GLU A 334 4.98 16.48 8.32
N GLU A 335 5.90 15.53 8.56
CA GLU A 335 6.42 14.64 7.52
C GLU A 335 5.34 13.64 7.06
N ALA A 336 4.57 13.11 7.99
CA ALA A 336 3.44 12.24 7.68
C ALA A 336 2.33 12.98 6.89
N ALA A 337 2.02 14.23 7.26
CA ALA A 337 1.06 15.06 6.53
C ALA A 337 1.54 15.39 5.10
N LYS A 338 2.81 15.78 4.93
CA LYS A 338 3.42 16.01 3.60
C LYS A 338 3.36 14.75 2.74
N SER A 339 3.68 13.58 3.32
CA SER A 339 3.63 12.30 2.62
C SER A 339 2.22 11.99 2.12
N HIS A 340 1.20 12.14 2.97
CA HIS A 340 -0.21 12.00 2.59
C HIS A 340 -0.58 12.95 1.44
N GLN A 341 -0.32 14.23 1.58
CA GLN A 341 -0.69 15.26 0.61
C GLN A 341 0.01 15.08 -0.75
N ARG A 342 1.23 14.54 -0.74
CA ARG A 342 2.00 14.28 -1.97
C ARG A 342 1.55 13.02 -2.70
N THR A 343 1.22 11.97 -1.97
CA THR A 343 1.08 10.61 -2.52
C THR A 343 -0.37 10.16 -2.66
N GLY A 344 -1.26 10.61 -1.78
CA GLY A 344 -2.61 10.05 -1.62
C GLY A 344 -2.67 8.79 -0.75
N TYR A 345 -1.56 8.35 -0.16
CA TYR A 345 -1.60 7.39 0.95
C TYR A 345 -2.37 7.99 2.13
N LEU A 346 -2.91 7.14 3.02
CA LEU A 346 -3.65 7.61 4.18
C LEU A 346 -2.77 8.48 5.12
N PRO A 347 -3.35 9.49 5.77
CA PRO A 347 -2.72 10.11 6.93
C PRO A 347 -2.74 9.08 8.07
N LEU A 348 -1.57 8.49 8.38
CA LEU A 348 -1.48 7.33 9.26
C LEU A 348 -1.76 7.63 10.73
N THR A 349 -1.68 8.92 11.12
CA THR A 349 -1.91 9.37 12.49
C THR A 349 -2.98 10.46 12.54
N LYS A 350 -3.67 10.57 13.68
CA LYS A 350 -4.64 11.65 13.92
C LYS A 350 -4.00 13.03 13.74
N ALA A 351 -2.78 13.22 14.24
CA ALA A 351 -2.07 14.48 14.13
C ALA A 351 -1.77 14.87 12.67
N SER A 352 -1.37 13.92 11.82
CA SER A 352 -1.14 14.19 10.39
C SER A 352 -2.43 14.50 9.63
N TYR A 353 -3.54 13.86 10.00
CA TYR A 353 -4.85 14.18 9.45
C TYR A 353 -5.27 15.61 9.82
N GLU A 354 -5.20 15.98 11.10
CA GLU A 354 -5.56 17.31 11.57
C GLU A 354 -4.72 18.43 10.95
N LEU A 355 -3.42 18.20 10.77
CA LEU A 355 -2.54 19.13 10.06
C LEU A 355 -2.96 19.31 8.59
N THR A 356 -3.29 18.22 7.92
CA THR A 356 -3.76 18.26 6.53
C THR A 356 -5.08 19.01 6.41
N GLU A 357 -6.03 18.76 7.32
CA GLU A 357 -7.32 19.44 7.35
C GLU A 357 -7.15 20.95 7.60
N LYS A 358 -6.34 21.32 8.62
CA LYS A 358 -6.05 22.74 8.95
C LYS A 358 -5.35 23.49 7.83
N SER A 359 -4.54 22.81 7.01
CA SER A 359 -3.90 23.42 5.84
C SER A 359 -4.86 23.79 4.71
N GLY A 360 -6.10 23.32 4.76
CA GLY A 360 -7.08 23.49 3.69
C GLY A 360 -6.85 22.58 2.47
N PHE A 361 -5.99 21.57 2.60
CA PHE A 361 -5.61 20.69 1.50
C PHE A 361 -6.81 20.00 0.85
N TYR A 362 -7.74 19.46 1.62
CA TYR A 362 -8.92 18.76 1.09
C TYR A 362 -9.86 19.68 0.32
N LYS A 363 -9.98 20.96 0.74
CA LYS A 363 -10.75 21.96 -0.01
C LYS A 363 -10.12 22.32 -1.36
N GLN A 364 -8.79 22.34 -1.41
CA GLN A 364 -8.01 22.62 -2.62
C GLN A 364 -7.88 21.41 -3.54
N ASN A 365 -8.03 20.19 -3.01
CA ASN A 365 -7.91 18.92 -3.72
C ASN A 365 -9.12 18.03 -3.42
N PRO A 366 -10.32 18.37 -3.93
CA PRO A 366 -11.56 17.65 -3.64
C PRO A 366 -11.47 16.15 -3.95
N GLY A 367 -12.00 15.32 -3.05
CA GLY A 367 -12.03 13.86 -3.18
C GLY A 367 -10.80 13.14 -2.61
N THR A 368 -9.74 13.87 -2.22
CA THR A 368 -8.57 13.24 -1.58
C THR A 368 -8.86 12.77 -0.16
N ASP A 369 -9.92 13.23 0.45
CA ASP A 369 -10.47 12.80 1.74
C ASP A 369 -11.30 11.51 1.67
N VAL A 370 -11.78 11.11 0.49
CA VAL A 370 -12.57 9.89 0.28
C VAL A 370 -11.90 8.65 0.85
N SER A 371 -10.58 8.53 0.72
CA SER A 371 -9.82 7.42 1.27
C SER A 371 -9.94 7.32 2.80
N VAL A 372 -9.93 8.47 3.48
CA VAL A 372 -10.10 8.55 4.93
C VAL A 372 -11.53 8.23 5.32
N GLU A 373 -12.51 8.83 4.63
CA GLU A 373 -13.94 8.59 4.88
C GLU A 373 -14.32 7.11 4.80
N GLN A 374 -13.77 6.38 3.84
CA GLN A 374 -14.00 4.93 3.70
C GLN A 374 -13.43 4.13 4.87
N MET A 375 -12.28 4.56 5.42
CA MET A 375 -11.59 3.84 6.50
C MET A 375 -12.14 4.11 7.89
N ILE A 376 -12.72 5.28 8.14
CA ILE A 376 -13.26 5.62 9.47
C ILE A 376 -14.68 5.10 9.70
N ARG A 377 -15.31 4.51 8.70
CA ARG A 377 -16.62 3.85 8.86
C ARG A 377 -16.51 2.68 9.84
N LYS A 378 -17.61 2.35 10.50
CA LYS A 378 -17.66 1.26 11.49
C LYS A 378 -17.19 -0.06 10.87
N THR A 379 -16.13 -0.64 11.43
CA THR A 379 -15.63 -1.96 11.02
C THR A 379 -16.45 -3.09 11.63
N THR A 380 -16.47 -4.22 10.94
CA THR A 380 -17.01 -5.49 11.42
C THR A 380 -15.90 -6.56 11.38
N ASP A 381 -16.18 -7.76 11.86
CA ASP A 381 -15.26 -8.90 11.71
C ASP A 381 -14.95 -9.24 10.24
N LYS A 382 -15.86 -8.88 9.32
CA LYS A 382 -15.71 -9.12 7.87
C LYS A 382 -14.93 -8.02 7.14
N SER A 383 -14.75 -6.86 7.78
CA SER A 383 -14.18 -5.68 7.13
C SER A 383 -13.00 -5.04 7.87
N ARG A 384 -12.53 -5.68 8.95
CA ARG A 384 -11.41 -5.20 9.77
C ARG A 384 -10.05 -5.25 9.05
N GLY A 385 -9.89 -6.16 8.11
CA GLY A 385 -8.66 -6.46 7.37
C GLY A 385 -8.60 -7.94 7.00
N ILE A 386 -7.62 -8.32 6.19
CA ILE A 386 -7.41 -9.71 5.74
C ILE A 386 -5.96 -10.07 6.03
N ARG A 387 -5.72 -11.04 6.93
CA ARG A 387 -4.37 -11.44 7.35
C ARG A 387 -4.20 -12.94 7.26
N LEU A 388 -3.81 -13.41 6.08
CA LEU A 388 -3.71 -14.83 5.73
C LEU A 388 -2.26 -15.23 5.44
N GLY A 389 -1.90 -16.46 5.78
CA GLY A 389 -0.61 -17.04 5.40
C GLY A 389 -0.53 -17.32 3.90
N ASN A 390 0.66 -17.25 3.31
CA ASN A 390 0.89 -17.44 1.88
C ASN A 390 -0.05 -16.59 0.99
N PHE A 391 -0.46 -15.42 1.46
CA PHE A 391 -1.46 -14.62 0.79
C PHE A 391 -0.95 -14.02 -0.54
N VAL A 392 0.36 -13.83 -0.68
CA VAL A 392 0.99 -13.46 -1.95
C VAL A 392 0.66 -14.48 -3.04
N GLN A 393 0.83 -15.77 -2.74
CA GLN A 393 0.51 -16.88 -3.66
C GLN A 393 -0.99 -16.97 -3.93
N ILE A 394 -1.82 -16.69 -2.92
CA ILE A 394 -3.28 -16.65 -3.07
C ILE A 394 -3.69 -15.54 -4.04
N ARG A 395 -3.12 -14.32 -3.94
CA ARG A 395 -3.39 -13.26 -4.92
C ARG A 395 -2.98 -13.65 -6.35
N THR A 396 -1.84 -14.31 -6.51
CA THR A 396 -1.44 -14.83 -7.82
C THR A 396 -2.48 -15.81 -8.38
N ILE A 397 -2.98 -16.72 -7.55
CA ILE A 397 -4.05 -17.66 -7.93
C ILE A 397 -5.33 -16.91 -8.31
N ASN A 398 -5.72 -15.91 -7.52
CA ASN A 398 -6.90 -15.10 -7.81
C ASN A 398 -6.77 -14.38 -9.16
N ASP A 399 -5.60 -13.77 -9.44
CA ASP A 399 -5.35 -13.10 -10.70
C ASP A 399 -5.45 -14.08 -11.88
N GLU A 400 -4.83 -15.27 -11.76
CA GLU A 400 -4.90 -16.32 -12.78
C GLU A 400 -6.35 -16.75 -13.07
N GLU A 401 -7.15 -16.98 -12.06
CA GLU A 401 -8.53 -17.45 -12.23
C GLU A 401 -9.45 -16.32 -12.76
N LEU A 402 -9.26 -15.08 -12.32
CA LEU A 402 -10.01 -13.94 -12.84
C LEU A 402 -9.66 -13.67 -14.32
N GLU A 403 -8.40 -13.82 -14.72
CA GLU A 403 -7.96 -13.72 -16.10
C GLU A 403 -8.68 -14.75 -17.02
N GLN A 404 -9.02 -15.95 -16.50
CA GLN A 404 -9.83 -16.92 -17.26
C GLN A 404 -11.26 -16.42 -17.52
N VAL A 405 -11.83 -15.66 -16.58
CA VAL A 405 -13.15 -15.05 -16.75
C VAL A 405 -13.10 -13.93 -17.77
N TRP A 406 -12.11 -13.03 -17.69
CA TRP A 406 -11.96 -11.93 -18.64
C TRP A 406 -11.71 -12.42 -20.05
N ALA A 407 -11.00 -13.54 -20.19
CA ALA A 407 -10.75 -14.21 -21.48
C ALA A 407 -11.92 -15.08 -21.98
N GLY A 408 -13.01 -15.18 -21.21
CA GLY A 408 -14.19 -15.99 -21.56
C GLY A 408 -13.97 -17.50 -21.51
N ARG A 409 -12.91 -17.98 -20.84
CA ARG A 409 -12.55 -19.40 -20.74
C ARG A 409 -13.20 -20.12 -19.56
N LYS A 410 -13.54 -19.39 -18.50
CA LYS A 410 -14.28 -19.90 -17.33
C LYS A 410 -15.48 -19.02 -17.01
N THR A 411 -16.50 -19.61 -16.42
CA THR A 411 -17.54 -18.82 -15.75
C THR A 411 -17.00 -18.23 -14.45
N ALA A 412 -17.62 -17.17 -13.95
CA ALA A 412 -17.26 -16.59 -12.64
C ALA A 412 -17.30 -17.63 -11.52
N LYS A 413 -18.33 -18.49 -11.50
CA LYS A 413 -18.47 -19.56 -10.50
C LYS A 413 -17.32 -20.56 -10.54
N GLN A 414 -16.96 -21.04 -11.73
CA GLN A 414 -15.84 -21.97 -11.90
C GLN A 414 -14.51 -21.37 -11.45
N ALA A 415 -14.24 -20.13 -11.85
CA ALA A 415 -13.00 -19.43 -11.50
C ALA A 415 -12.88 -19.18 -9.99
N LEU A 416 -13.96 -18.74 -9.34
CA LEU A 416 -13.95 -18.50 -7.89
C LEU A 416 -13.89 -19.79 -7.08
N ASP A 417 -14.56 -20.86 -7.51
CA ASP A 417 -14.45 -22.18 -6.85
C ASP A 417 -13.01 -22.72 -6.93
N ASP A 418 -12.37 -22.60 -8.10
CA ASP A 418 -10.97 -23.00 -8.29
C ASP A 418 -10.01 -22.12 -7.48
N ALA A 419 -10.22 -20.81 -7.44
CA ALA A 419 -9.43 -19.89 -6.64
C ALA A 419 -9.51 -20.22 -5.15
N VAL A 420 -10.70 -20.44 -4.62
CA VAL A 420 -10.93 -20.83 -3.22
C VAL A 420 -10.29 -22.18 -2.90
N ARG A 421 -10.45 -23.18 -3.74
CA ARG A 421 -9.85 -24.51 -3.56
C ARG A 421 -8.32 -24.43 -3.56
N ARG A 422 -7.72 -23.83 -4.60
CA ARG A 422 -6.27 -23.67 -4.75
C ARG A 422 -5.68 -22.81 -3.63
N GLY A 423 -6.37 -21.73 -3.26
CA GLY A 423 -5.96 -20.84 -2.19
C GLY A 423 -6.01 -21.52 -0.82
N ASN A 424 -7.02 -22.36 -0.56
CA ASN A 424 -7.10 -23.14 0.68
C ASN A 424 -5.97 -24.15 0.83
N GLU A 425 -5.47 -24.73 -0.27
CA GLU A 425 -4.26 -25.56 -0.25
C GLU A 425 -3.03 -24.75 0.24
N GLN A 426 -2.92 -23.46 -0.14
CA GLN A 426 -1.84 -22.60 0.36
C GLN A 426 -2.00 -22.31 1.86
N LEU A 427 -3.23 -22.05 2.33
CA LEU A 427 -3.51 -21.83 3.75
C LEU A 427 -3.19 -23.07 4.58
N GLU A 428 -3.52 -24.27 4.11
CA GLU A 428 -3.20 -25.51 4.78
C GLU A 428 -1.69 -25.77 4.87
N ARG A 429 -0.94 -25.47 3.79
CA ARG A 429 0.53 -25.54 3.81
C ARG A 429 1.11 -24.60 4.86
N PHE A 430 0.63 -23.36 4.90
CA PHE A 430 1.05 -22.38 5.90
C PHE A 430 0.71 -22.82 7.32
N GLN A 431 -0.50 -23.31 7.53
CA GLN A 431 -0.96 -23.84 8.82
C GLN A 431 -0.06 -24.96 9.30
N ARG A 432 0.18 -26.00 8.46
CA ARG A 432 1.07 -27.14 8.83
C ARG A 432 2.49 -26.69 9.17
N ALA A 433 3.05 -25.74 8.42
CA ALA A 433 4.41 -25.24 8.65
C ALA A 433 4.54 -24.41 9.94
N ASN A 434 3.43 -23.87 10.47
CA ASN A 434 3.42 -22.96 11.61
C ASN A 434 2.61 -23.48 12.81
N SER A 435 1.96 -24.65 12.70
CA SER A 435 1.31 -25.35 13.82
C SER A 435 2.38 -25.77 14.84
N GLY A 436 2.26 -25.33 16.10
CA GLY A 436 3.25 -25.59 17.15
C GLY A 436 4.27 -24.47 17.36
N ARG A 437 4.18 -23.35 16.63
CA ARG A 437 4.99 -22.15 16.84
C ARG A 437 4.22 -20.99 17.51
N SER A 438 2.99 -21.25 17.96
CA SER A 438 2.10 -20.30 18.65
C SER A 438 2.46 -20.12 20.12
#